data_46deaee2f533dd9243d2cbc45eca4e33
#
_entry.id   46deaee2f533dd9243d2cbc45eca4e33
#
_cell.length_a   1.000
_cell.length_b   1.000
_cell.length_c   1.000
_cell.angle_alpha   90.00
_cell.angle_beta   90.00
_cell.angle_gamma   90.00
#
_symmetry.space_group_name_H-M   'P 1'
#
loop_
_entity.id
_entity.type
_entity.pdbx_description
1 polymer ?
#
loop_
_entity_poly.entity_id
_entity_poly.type
_entity_poly.pdbx_seq_one_letter_code
_entity_poly.pdbx_strand_id
1 'polypeptide(L)'
;MMKKRYLIFFVLVIATLTLVLSGCGNEGQSLEGKNIVTFELGGGTLELKTSTVNTKINFAYYPDTYILDPADIPGYKIYRQGYNFTGWYTSEECRPQDKWDFDNTLFSQETLTLYAGWEKSILYTYTVCYKDGDSIVALGNYQVSAGEKFEDWRRFANQREGYTAVGYYSDANLSAAWDYSFAHPGGETDTDIAVFVDYIDGEWAIVDNFSELRSAISAGENVYLASDIDCGGENWSVAIAYKGIFEGNGFAVKNFKVEQSGTLMNPSCTIFSSLESGSEIRNVSFTGVTLVLNNVNESIAKAVKVAALAKDANGAKITKVSVFGTLITNYTGELPKLESAVYEENSTFEASDFSADITVERGQ
;
A
#
# COMPACT_ATOMS: atom_id res chain seq x y z
N MET A 1 -9.09 -36.34 -15.10
CA MET A 1 -8.46 -36.09 -16.41
C MET A 1 -7.57 -34.85 -16.25
N MET A 2 -6.33 -35.05 -15.87
CA MET A 2 -5.36 -33.95 -15.74
C MET A 2 -4.99 -33.48 -17.14
N LYS A 3 -5.26 -32.21 -17.41
CA LYS A 3 -5.02 -31.55 -18.69
C LYS A 3 -3.53 -31.58 -19.03
N LYS A 4 -3.20 -32.05 -20.23
CA LYS A 4 -1.87 -32.13 -20.87
C LYS A 4 -1.06 -30.81 -20.90
N ARG A 5 -1.49 -29.75 -20.17
CA ARG A 5 -0.86 -28.44 -20.13
C ARG A 5 0.49 -28.35 -19.40
N TYR A 6 0.92 -29.39 -18.69
CA TYR A 6 2.15 -29.36 -17.89
C TYR A 6 3.37 -30.05 -18.52
N LEU A 7 3.25 -30.70 -19.67
CA LEU A 7 4.36 -31.42 -20.28
C LEU A 7 5.04 -30.67 -21.45
N ILE A 8 4.54 -29.47 -21.83
CA ILE A 8 5.14 -28.64 -22.90
C ILE A 8 6.08 -27.58 -22.33
N PHE A 9 6.18 -27.45 -21.02
CA PHE A 9 7.00 -26.43 -20.36
C PHE A 9 8.49 -26.74 -20.27
N PHE A 10 8.97 -27.83 -20.85
CA PHE A 10 10.40 -28.22 -20.82
C PHE A 10 11.10 -28.28 -22.18
N VAL A 11 10.44 -27.91 -23.24
CA VAL A 11 11.14 -27.55 -24.47
C VAL A 11 11.35 -26.04 -24.41
N LEU A 12 12.60 -25.67 -24.21
CA LEU A 12 13.10 -24.32 -24.19
C LEU A 12 12.74 -23.61 -25.52
N VAL A 13 11.51 -23.14 -25.66
CA VAL A 13 11.15 -22.14 -26.66
C VAL A 13 11.66 -20.82 -26.09
N ILE A 14 12.89 -20.48 -26.43
CA ILE A 14 13.34 -19.10 -26.42
C ILE A 14 12.52 -18.42 -27.54
N ALA A 15 11.23 -18.16 -27.30
CA ALA A 15 10.51 -17.12 -27.99
C ALA A 15 11.14 -15.82 -27.50
N THR A 16 12.14 -15.36 -28.20
CA THR A 16 12.65 -14.00 -28.02
C THR A 16 11.50 -13.08 -28.44
N LEU A 17 10.74 -12.62 -27.43
CA LEU A 17 9.70 -11.64 -27.58
C LEU A 17 10.35 -10.34 -28.02
N THR A 18 10.44 -10.13 -29.32
CA THR A 18 10.89 -8.86 -29.87
C THR A 18 9.67 -7.97 -30.05
N LEU A 19 9.51 -7.06 -29.08
CA LEU A 19 8.55 -5.97 -29.17
C LEU A 19 9.08 -5.01 -30.25
N VAL A 20 8.49 -5.03 -31.44
CA VAL A 20 8.77 -4.02 -32.47
C VAL A 20 7.84 -2.85 -32.22
N LEU A 21 8.25 -1.94 -31.30
CA LEU A 21 7.63 -0.63 -31.19
C LEU A 21 7.99 0.17 -32.46
N SER A 22 7.01 0.57 -33.25
CA SER A 22 7.21 1.53 -34.33
C SER A 22 7.50 2.92 -33.73
N GLY A 23 8.78 3.20 -33.53
CA GLY A 23 9.26 4.50 -33.05
C GLY A 23 10.64 4.45 -32.43
N CYS A 24 11.70 4.71 -33.20
CA CYS A 24 13.08 4.97 -32.82
C CYS A 24 13.91 3.84 -32.19
N GLY A 25 14.75 3.24 -33.02
CA GLY A 25 16.14 2.88 -32.75
C GLY A 25 16.46 2.07 -31.54
N ASN A 26 16.49 0.73 -31.69
CA ASN A 26 17.49 -0.08 -31.02
C ASN A 26 17.93 -1.24 -31.92
N GLU A 27 19.23 -1.40 -32.02
CA GLU A 27 19.91 -2.34 -32.90
C GLU A 27 19.64 -3.80 -32.53
N GLY A 28 19.35 -4.64 -33.58
CA GLY A 28 20.02 -5.90 -33.66
C GLY A 28 19.35 -7.15 -33.12
N GLN A 29 18.03 -7.37 -33.36
CA GLN A 29 17.60 -8.76 -33.52
C GLN A 29 17.12 -9.00 -34.94
N SER A 30 17.84 -9.86 -35.67
CA SER A 30 17.47 -10.28 -37.02
C SER A 30 16.07 -10.93 -36.99
N LEU A 31 15.14 -10.38 -37.78
CA LEU A 31 13.83 -10.98 -38.04
C LEU A 31 13.92 -12.06 -39.13
N GLU A 32 15.12 -12.42 -39.58
CA GLU A 32 15.36 -13.37 -40.65
C GLU A 32 14.76 -14.74 -40.30
N GLY A 33 13.92 -15.24 -41.15
CA GLY A 33 13.22 -16.52 -40.98
C GLY A 33 12.05 -16.50 -39.99
N LYS A 34 11.59 -15.31 -39.57
CA LYS A 34 10.43 -15.16 -38.68
C LYS A 34 9.25 -14.50 -39.39
N ASN A 35 8.06 -15.00 -39.11
CA ASN A 35 6.79 -14.48 -39.56
C ASN A 35 6.22 -13.51 -38.52
N ILE A 36 5.44 -12.53 -38.94
CA ILE A 36 4.93 -11.47 -38.09
C ILE A 36 3.43 -11.65 -37.80
N VAL A 37 3.07 -11.65 -36.52
CA VAL A 37 1.67 -11.56 -36.08
C VAL A 37 1.40 -10.18 -35.51
N THR A 38 0.44 -9.49 -36.09
CA THR A 38 -0.06 -8.20 -35.64
C THR A 38 -1.36 -8.39 -34.86
N PHE A 39 -1.42 -7.86 -33.64
CA PHE A 39 -2.62 -7.82 -32.83
C PHE A 39 -3.19 -6.41 -32.84
N GLU A 40 -4.28 -6.18 -33.55
CA GLU A 40 -4.99 -4.90 -33.60
C GLU A 40 -5.99 -4.82 -32.43
N LEU A 41 -5.88 -3.78 -31.61
CA LEU A 41 -6.62 -3.68 -30.34
C LEU A 41 -8.07 -3.18 -30.49
N GLY A 42 -8.49 -2.73 -31.67
CA GLY A 42 -9.88 -2.34 -31.93
C GLY A 42 -10.44 -1.28 -30.98
N GLY A 43 -9.63 -0.30 -30.59
CA GLY A 43 -9.98 0.71 -29.59
C GLY A 43 -9.80 0.28 -28.13
N GLY A 44 -9.26 -0.90 -27.90
CA GLY A 44 -8.82 -1.36 -26.58
C GLY A 44 -7.41 -0.91 -26.25
N THR A 45 -6.97 -1.26 -25.05
CA THR A 45 -5.63 -1.02 -24.51
C THR A 45 -5.01 -2.34 -24.08
N LEU A 46 -3.73 -2.52 -24.40
CA LEU A 46 -2.89 -3.58 -23.86
C LEU A 46 -1.90 -2.95 -22.87
N GLU A 47 -2.04 -3.25 -21.63
CA GLU A 47 -1.13 -2.88 -20.56
C GLU A 47 -0.03 -3.95 -20.45
N LEU A 48 1.22 -3.50 -20.52
CA LEU A 48 2.43 -4.29 -20.34
C LEU A 48 3.03 -3.95 -18.99
N LYS A 49 3.97 -4.74 -18.51
CA LYS A 49 4.62 -4.49 -17.19
C LYS A 49 5.20 -3.09 -17.02
N THR A 50 5.63 -2.44 -18.11
CA THR A 50 6.33 -1.14 -18.06
C THR A 50 5.76 -0.08 -19.02
N SER A 51 4.74 -0.42 -19.81
CA SER A 51 4.17 0.48 -20.83
C SER A 51 2.77 0.05 -21.21
N THR A 52 2.06 0.92 -21.95
CA THR A 52 0.73 0.66 -22.51
C THR A 52 0.74 0.87 -24.03
N VAL A 53 -0.05 0.06 -24.74
CA VAL A 53 -0.26 0.13 -26.18
C VAL A 53 -1.75 0.28 -26.46
N ASN A 54 -2.13 1.24 -27.31
CA ASN A 54 -3.53 1.57 -27.57
C ASN A 54 -4.00 1.28 -29.00
N THR A 55 -3.12 0.81 -29.88
CA THR A 55 -3.47 0.55 -31.28
C THR A 55 -3.21 -0.87 -31.67
N LYS A 56 -1.97 -1.25 -31.76
CA LYS A 56 -1.53 -2.60 -32.16
C LYS A 56 -0.18 -2.98 -31.58
N ILE A 57 0.08 -4.27 -31.51
CA ILE A 57 1.37 -4.84 -31.12
C ILE A 57 1.77 -5.94 -32.10
N ASN A 58 3.05 -6.06 -32.40
CA ASN A 58 3.60 -7.05 -33.30
C ASN A 58 4.47 -8.05 -32.53
N PHE A 59 4.26 -9.33 -32.81
CA PHE A 59 5.13 -10.40 -32.31
C PHE A 59 5.72 -11.18 -33.49
N ALA A 60 6.96 -11.61 -33.35
CA ALA A 60 7.66 -12.41 -34.34
C ALA A 60 7.74 -13.88 -33.91
N TYR A 61 7.30 -14.79 -34.78
CA TYR A 61 7.27 -16.22 -34.54
C TYR A 61 7.99 -16.97 -35.66
N TYR A 62 8.51 -18.15 -35.36
CA TYR A 62 8.98 -19.07 -36.41
C TYR A 62 7.79 -19.66 -37.15
N PRO A 63 7.93 -19.99 -38.45
CA PRO A 63 6.89 -20.70 -39.20
C PRO A 63 6.48 -22.01 -38.52
N ASP A 64 5.23 -22.40 -38.71
CA ASP A 64 4.66 -23.67 -38.21
C ASP A 64 4.74 -23.80 -36.68
N THR A 65 4.58 -22.69 -35.95
CA THR A 65 4.48 -22.69 -34.51
C THR A 65 3.11 -22.24 -34.03
N TYR A 66 2.75 -22.61 -32.78
CA TYR A 66 1.63 -22.00 -32.09
C TYR A 66 2.03 -20.60 -31.62
N ILE A 67 1.15 -19.65 -31.80
CA ILE A 67 1.31 -18.28 -31.25
C ILE A 67 0.71 -18.19 -29.87
N LEU A 68 1.21 -17.30 -29.05
CA LEU A 68 0.68 -17.07 -27.70
C LEU A 68 -0.44 -16.03 -27.74
N ASP A 69 -1.51 -16.28 -26.98
CA ASP A 69 -2.52 -15.26 -26.74
C ASP A 69 -1.90 -14.16 -25.84
N PRO A 70 -1.87 -12.90 -26.28
CA PRO A 70 -1.43 -11.80 -25.42
C PRO A 70 -2.20 -11.67 -24.09
N ALA A 71 -3.46 -12.13 -24.05
CA ALA A 71 -4.26 -12.13 -22.83
C ALA A 71 -3.79 -13.15 -21.78
N ASP A 72 -3.10 -14.22 -22.22
CA ASP A 72 -2.57 -15.26 -21.33
C ASP A 72 -1.13 -14.99 -20.86
N ILE A 73 -0.50 -13.93 -21.34
CA ILE A 73 0.87 -13.58 -20.95
C ILE A 73 0.87 -12.95 -19.54
N PRO A 74 1.59 -13.55 -18.57
CA PRO A 74 1.65 -13.02 -17.22
C PRO A 74 2.11 -11.57 -17.14
N GLY A 75 1.29 -10.70 -16.54
CA GLY A 75 1.55 -9.27 -16.40
C GLY A 75 1.13 -8.42 -17.61
N TYR A 76 0.40 -9.03 -18.56
CA TYR A 76 -0.29 -8.29 -19.61
C TYR A 76 -1.77 -8.22 -19.27
N LYS A 77 -2.41 -7.09 -19.56
CA LYS A 77 -3.85 -6.89 -19.37
C LYS A 77 -4.44 -6.24 -20.61
N ILE A 78 -5.44 -6.90 -21.21
CA ILE A 78 -6.19 -6.36 -22.34
C ILE A 78 -7.51 -5.84 -21.81
N TYR A 79 -7.83 -4.59 -22.07
CA TYR A 79 -9.07 -4.00 -21.63
C TYR A 79 -9.57 -2.89 -22.58
N ARG A 80 -10.86 -2.65 -22.53
CA ARG A 80 -11.54 -1.52 -23.16
C ARG A 80 -12.68 -1.10 -22.27
N GLN A 81 -12.69 0.15 -21.85
CA GLN A 81 -13.71 0.64 -20.93
C GLN A 81 -15.11 0.45 -21.52
N GLY A 82 -16.01 -0.17 -20.76
CA GLY A 82 -17.38 -0.47 -21.17
C GLY A 82 -17.52 -1.63 -22.14
N TYR A 83 -16.50 -2.48 -22.29
CA TYR A 83 -16.53 -3.63 -23.17
C TYR A 83 -15.85 -4.85 -22.53
N ASN A 84 -16.39 -6.03 -22.83
CA ASN A 84 -15.77 -7.32 -22.52
C ASN A 84 -14.93 -7.79 -23.70
N PHE A 85 -13.72 -8.25 -23.45
CA PHE A 85 -12.88 -8.87 -24.46
C PHE A 85 -13.41 -10.26 -24.80
N THR A 86 -13.68 -10.53 -26.08
CA THR A 86 -14.28 -11.79 -26.55
C THR A 86 -13.27 -12.72 -27.21
N GLY A 87 -12.05 -12.24 -27.45
CA GLY A 87 -10.96 -12.98 -28.07
C GLY A 87 -10.37 -12.30 -29.28
N TRP A 88 -9.53 -13.02 -30.03
CA TRP A 88 -8.88 -12.55 -31.23
C TRP A 88 -9.49 -13.20 -32.47
N TYR A 89 -9.61 -12.43 -33.55
CA TYR A 89 -10.31 -12.82 -34.77
C TYR A 89 -9.44 -12.54 -36.01
N THR A 90 -9.56 -13.35 -37.04
CA THR A 90 -8.85 -13.15 -38.33
C THR A 90 -9.51 -12.11 -39.22
N SER A 91 -10.67 -11.60 -38.83
CA SER A 91 -11.45 -10.59 -39.53
C SER A 91 -11.81 -9.45 -38.59
N GLU A 92 -11.81 -8.22 -39.10
CA GLU A 92 -12.19 -7.02 -38.35
C GLU A 92 -13.65 -7.05 -37.88
N GLU A 93 -14.53 -7.81 -38.56
CA GLU A 93 -15.91 -7.98 -38.16
C GLU A 93 -16.08 -8.89 -36.92
N CYS A 94 -15.03 -9.54 -36.49
CA CYS A 94 -14.99 -10.37 -35.27
C CYS A 94 -16.13 -11.40 -35.18
N ARG A 95 -16.46 -12.06 -36.31
CA ARG A 95 -17.52 -13.09 -36.32
C ARG A 95 -17.07 -14.37 -35.60
N PRO A 96 -17.96 -15.11 -34.96
CA PRO A 96 -17.61 -16.32 -34.20
C PRO A 96 -16.75 -17.33 -34.97
N GLN A 97 -17.02 -17.51 -36.28
CA GLN A 97 -16.28 -18.44 -37.12
C GLN A 97 -14.85 -17.95 -37.46
N ASP A 98 -14.60 -16.66 -37.30
CA ASP A 98 -13.30 -16.06 -37.60
C ASP A 98 -12.39 -16.01 -36.32
N LYS A 99 -12.86 -16.54 -35.20
CA LYS A 99 -12.13 -16.58 -33.95
C LYS A 99 -10.90 -17.47 -34.06
N TRP A 100 -9.73 -16.91 -33.69
CA TRP A 100 -8.46 -17.63 -33.72
C TRP A 100 -8.39 -18.65 -32.57
N ASP A 101 -8.02 -19.89 -32.91
CA ASP A 101 -7.79 -20.98 -31.95
C ASP A 101 -6.30 -21.12 -31.69
N PHE A 102 -5.82 -20.57 -30.56
CA PHE A 102 -4.43 -20.58 -30.18
C PHE A 102 -3.92 -21.99 -29.81
N ASP A 103 -4.80 -22.90 -29.44
CA ASP A 103 -4.43 -24.24 -29.00
C ASP A 103 -4.27 -25.21 -30.18
N ASN A 104 -4.97 -24.98 -31.30
CA ASN A 104 -5.09 -25.96 -32.38
C ASN A 104 -4.65 -25.40 -33.75
N THR A 105 -4.36 -24.10 -33.87
CA THR A 105 -3.98 -23.51 -35.16
C THR A 105 -2.50 -23.16 -35.19
N LEU A 106 -1.76 -23.78 -36.14
CA LEU A 106 -0.37 -23.43 -36.42
C LEU A 106 -0.30 -22.18 -37.30
N PHE A 107 0.61 -21.27 -36.95
CA PHE A 107 0.87 -20.09 -37.76
C PHE A 107 1.96 -20.39 -38.78
N SER A 108 1.60 -20.46 -40.06
CA SER A 108 2.49 -20.81 -41.18
C SER A 108 2.63 -19.71 -42.22
N GLN A 109 1.83 -18.66 -42.13
CA GLN A 109 1.80 -17.55 -43.09
C GLN A 109 2.95 -16.56 -42.79
N GLU A 110 3.41 -15.81 -43.79
CA GLU A 110 4.43 -14.75 -43.58
C GLU A 110 3.94 -13.65 -42.64
N THR A 111 2.67 -13.32 -42.72
CA THR A 111 2.01 -12.32 -41.87
C THR A 111 0.61 -12.78 -41.48
N LEU A 112 0.20 -12.43 -40.28
CA LEU A 112 -1.16 -12.62 -39.76
C LEU A 112 -1.56 -11.36 -39.00
N THR A 113 -2.79 -10.90 -39.25
CA THR A 113 -3.41 -9.85 -38.41
C THR A 113 -4.56 -10.45 -37.65
N LEU A 114 -4.54 -10.27 -36.33
CA LEU A 114 -5.62 -10.67 -35.42
C LEU A 114 -6.24 -9.41 -34.80
N TYR A 115 -7.56 -9.35 -34.82
CA TYR A 115 -8.36 -8.24 -34.34
C TYR A 115 -8.97 -8.57 -33.00
N ALA A 116 -8.84 -7.68 -32.02
CA ALA A 116 -9.50 -7.83 -30.73
C ALA A 116 -11.02 -7.67 -30.89
N GLY A 117 -11.77 -8.67 -30.48
CA GLY A 117 -13.22 -8.60 -30.43
C GLY A 117 -13.70 -8.00 -29.11
N TRP A 118 -14.73 -7.18 -29.18
CA TRP A 118 -15.29 -6.48 -28.05
C TRP A 118 -16.81 -6.56 -28.04
N GLU A 119 -17.38 -6.95 -26.91
CA GLU A 119 -18.81 -6.91 -26.67
C GLU A 119 -19.12 -5.81 -25.66
N LYS A 120 -20.13 -4.98 -25.94
CA LYS A 120 -20.52 -3.92 -25.03
C LYS A 120 -20.96 -4.49 -23.69
N SER A 121 -20.31 -4.04 -22.62
CA SER A 121 -20.67 -4.41 -21.26
C SER A 121 -21.64 -3.38 -20.67
N ILE A 122 -22.46 -3.83 -19.71
CA ILE A 122 -23.24 -2.93 -18.86
C ILE A 122 -22.25 -2.34 -17.84
N LEU A 123 -22.26 -1.03 -17.71
CA LEU A 123 -21.48 -0.32 -16.70
C LEU A 123 -22.37 0.00 -15.51
N TYR A 124 -21.85 -0.26 -14.33
CA TYR A 124 -22.46 0.05 -13.05
C TYR A 124 -21.72 1.22 -12.41
N THR A 125 -22.45 2.06 -11.68
CA THR A 125 -21.90 3.27 -11.11
C THR A 125 -21.68 3.13 -9.61
N TYR A 126 -20.45 3.40 -9.16
CA TYR A 126 -20.16 3.70 -7.76
C TYR A 126 -20.17 5.22 -7.58
N THR A 127 -21.03 5.73 -6.71
CA THR A 127 -21.03 7.14 -6.33
C THR A 127 -20.21 7.31 -5.06
N VAL A 128 -19.07 7.97 -5.17
CA VAL A 128 -18.20 8.27 -4.03
C VAL A 128 -18.68 9.59 -3.41
N CYS A 129 -18.94 9.56 -2.13
CA CYS A 129 -19.51 10.69 -1.39
C CYS A 129 -18.96 10.77 0.04
N TYR A 130 -19.24 11.86 0.71
CA TYR A 130 -19.00 12.02 2.15
C TYR A 130 -20.21 12.69 2.82
N LYS A 131 -20.30 12.55 4.13
CA LYS A 131 -21.33 13.19 4.93
C LYS A 131 -20.81 14.53 5.47
N ASP A 132 -21.58 15.59 5.25
CA ASP A 132 -21.34 16.93 5.78
C ASP A 132 -22.55 17.38 6.60
N GLY A 133 -22.45 17.21 7.92
CA GLY A 133 -23.62 17.34 8.81
C GLY A 133 -24.70 16.31 8.45
N ASP A 134 -25.88 16.78 8.08
CA ASP A 134 -26.99 15.92 7.64
C ASP A 134 -27.04 15.72 6.11
N SER A 135 -26.13 16.36 5.37
CA SER A 135 -26.10 16.31 3.91
C SER A 135 -25.10 15.28 3.41
N ILE A 136 -25.43 14.64 2.27
CA ILE A 136 -24.51 13.77 1.54
C ILE A 136 -24.01 14.55 0.32
N VAL A 137 -22.68 14.69 0.22
CA VAL A 137 -22.00 15.40 -0.86
C VAL A 137 -21.31 14.40 -1.75
N ALA A 138 -21.65 14.39 -3.05
CA ALA A 138 -20.98 13.54 -4.03
C ALA A 138 -19.63 14.15 -4.43
N LEU A 139 -18.57 13.32 -4.40
CA LEU A 139 -17.23 13.64 -4.88
C LEU A 139 -17.07 13.29 -6.36
N GLY A 140 -17.74 12.24 -6.81
CA GLY A 140 -17.71 11.79 -8.19
C GLY A 140 -18.20 10.35 -8.36
N ASN A 141 -18.19 9.93 -9.63
CA ASN A 141 -18.65 8.61 -10.03
C ASN A 141 -17.49 7.80 -10.60
N TYR A 142 -17.53 6.50 -10.35
CA TYR A 142 -16.62 5.52 -10.92
C TYR A 142 -17.43 4.40 -11.56
N GLN A 143 -17.14 4.08 -12.82
CA GLN A 143 -17.86 3.04 -13.56
C GLN A 143 -17.05 1.76 -13.65
N VAL A 144 -17.71 0.64 -13.40
CA VAL A 144 -17.16 -0.72 -13.49
C VAL A 144 -18.08 -1.62 -14.29
N SER A 145 -17.52 -2.69 -14.88
CA SER A 145 -18.28 -3.80 -15.45
C SER A 145 -18.66 -4.81 -14.36
N ALA A 146 -19.61 -5.70 -14.66
CA ALA A 146 -19.92 -6.84 -13.78
C ALA A 146 -18.66 -7.68 -13.52
N GLY A 147 -18.42 -8.04 -12.24
CA GLY A 147 -17.25 -8.77 -11.81
C GLY A 147 -16.00 -7.92 -11.56
N GLU A 148 -16.01 -6.65 -11.92
CA GLU A 148 -14.93 -5.73 -11.62
C GLU A 148 -15.07 -5.13 -10.22
N LYS A 149 -13.91 -4.79 -9.61
CA LYS A 149 -13.82 -4.13 -8.31
C LYS A 149 -13.65 -2.64 -8.50
N PHE A 150 -14.04 -1.89 -7.49
CA PHE A 150 -13.65 -0.50 -7.39
C PHE A 150 -12.24 -0.42 -6.79
N GLU A 151 -11.26 -0.01 -7.57
CA GLU A 151 -9.84 -0.03 -7.17
C GLU A 151 -9.20 1.35 -7.06
N ASP A 152 -9.81 2.40 -7.61
CA ASP A 152 -9.20 3.74 -7.70
C ASP A 152 -9.66 4.68 -6.58
N TRP A 153 -9.41 4.27 -5.33
CA TRP A 153 -9.79 5.03 -4.12
C TRP A 153 -9.05 6.35 -4.00
N ARG A 154 -7.75 6.31 -4.32
CA ARG A 154 -6.82 7.41 -4.01
C ARG A 154 -7.16 8.70 -4.76
N ARG A 155 -7.79 8.61 -5.92
CA ARG A 155 -8.18 9.79 -6.68
C ARG A 155 -9.27 10.64 -6.00
N PHE A 156 -9.99 10.06 -5.05
CA PHE A 156 -11.02 10.74 -4.26
C PHE A 156 -10.49 11.25 -2.92
N ALA A 157 -9.35 10.74 -2.45
CA ALA A 157 -8.80 11.04 -1.14
C ALA A 157 -8.50 12.53 -0.93
N ASN A 158 -8.07 13.24 -1.96
CA ASN A 158 -7.65 14.65 -1.88
C ASN A 158 -8.69 15.62 -2.44
N GLN A 159 -9.96 15.22 -2.54
CA GLN A 159 -10.99 16.08 -3.14
C GLN A 159 -11.67 17.03 -2.15
N ARG A 160 -11.40 16.91 -0.87
CA ARG A 160 -11.88 17.83 0.15
C ARG A 160 -10.68 18.60 0.70
N GLU A 161 -10.57 19.88 0.31
CA GLU A 161 -9.46 20.75 0.74
C GLU A 161 -9.44 20.92 2.26
N GLY A 162 -8.28 20.82 2.87
CA GLY A 162 -8.07 20.91 4.31
C GLY A 162 -8.41 19.64 5.09
N TYR A 163 -8.71 18.52 4.42
CA TYR A 163 -9.05 17.24 5.03
C TYR A 163 -8.26 16.10 4.45
N THR A 164 -8.05 15.07 5.25
CA THR A 164 -7.43 13.81 4.83
C THR A 164 -8.42 12.65 4.91
N ALA A 165 -8.54 11.86 3.85
CA ALA A 165 -9.36 10.64 3.85
C ALA A 165 -8.67 9.54 4.68
N VAL A 166 -9.40 8.97 5.64
CA VAL A 166 -8.88 7.94 6.55
C VAL A 166 -9.56 6.58 6.38
N GLY A 167 -10.68 6.52 5.68
CA GLY A 167 -11.40 5.27 5.46
C GLY A 167 -12.50 5.39 4.41
N TYR A 168 -12.97 4.23 3.96
CA TYR A 168 -14.08 4.08 3.03
C TYR A 168 -15.10 3.11 3.61
N TYR A 169 -16.39 3.39 3.40
CA TYR A 169 -17.50 2.69 4.05
C TYR A 169 -18.63 2.46 3.06
N SER A 170 -19.43 1.43 3.31
CA SER A 170 -20.62 1.11 2.52
C SER A 170 -21.90 1.82 3.00
N ASP A 171 -21.82 2.58 4.10
CA ASP A 171 -22.95 3.29 4.68
C ASP A 171 -22.58 4.69 5.17
N ALA A 172 -23.56 5.59 5.21
CA ALA A 172 -23.40 7.00 5.59
C ALA A 172 -23.10 7.21 7.09
N ASN A 173 -23.25 6.19 7.93
CA ASN A 173 -22.93 6.27 9.36
C ASN A 173 -21.51 5.82 9.65
N LEU A 174 -20.73 5.44 8.60
CA LEU A 174 -19.35 4.97 8.67
C LEU A 174 -19.21 3.76 9.62
N SER A 175 -20.20 2.86 9.60
CA SER A 175 -20.26 1.71 10.49
C SER A 175 -19.81 0.42 9.85
N ALA A 176 -19.92 0.29 8.53
CA ALA A 176 -19.51 -0.86 7.76
C ALA A 176 -18.36 -0.48 6.83
N ALA A 177 -17.12 -0.84 7.21
CA ALA A 177 -15.95 -0.61 6.38
C ALA A 177 -16.14 -1.21 4.98
N TRP A 178 -15.61 -0.55 3.97
CA TRP A 178 -15.69 -1.02 2.60
C TRP A 178 -14.93 -2.33 2.42
N ASP A 179 -15.56 -3.30 1.77
CA ASP A 179 -14.90 -4.56 1.37
C ASP A 179 -14.17 -4.38 0.04
N TYR A 180 -12.85 -4.24 0.08
CA TYR A 180 -11.99 -4.11 -1.10
C TYR A 180 -11.96 -5.37 -1.98
N SER A 181 -12.45 -6.49 -1.50
CA SER A 181 -12.63 -7.72 -2.30
C SER A 181 -13.93 -7.72 -3.09
N PHE A 182 -14.87 -6.82 -2.76
CA PHE A 182 -16.18 -6.75 -3.38
C PHE A 182 -16.07 -6.46 -4.88
N ALA A 183 -16.60 -7.37 -5.69
CA ALA A 183 -16.77 -7.19 -7.12
C ALA A 183 -18.25 -6.92 -7.42
N HIS A 184 -18.53 -6.00 -8.35
CA HIS A 184 -19.92 -5.67 -8.68
C HIS A 184 -20.68 -6.90 -9.17
N PRO A 185 -21.80 -7.32 -8.56
CA PRO A 185 -22.46 -8.59 -8.91
C PRO A 185 -23.06 -8.59 -10.32
N GLY A 186 -23.24 -7.42 -10.93
CA GLY A 186 -24.01 -7.30 -12.16
C GLY A 186 -25.52 -7.33 -11.91
N GLY A 187 -26.31 -7.18 -12.97
CA GLY A 187 -27.77 -7.23 -12.92
C GLY A 187 -28.38 -6.52 -14.12
N GLU A 188 -29.67 -6.70 -14.32
CA GLU A 188 -30.41 -6.01 -15.40
C GLU A 188 -30.77 -4.56 -15.02
N THR A 189 -30.77 -4.25 -13.73
CA THR A 189 -31.06 -2.89 -13.21
C THR A 189 -29.76 -2.23 -12.78
N ASP A 190 -29.62 -0.98 -13.18
CA ASP A 190 -28.55 -0.08 -12.75
C ASP A 190 -28.69 0.14 -11.24
N THR A 191 -27.87 -0.57 -10.46
CA THR A 191 -27.81 -0.39 -9.02
C THR A 191 -26.61 0.50 -8.70
N ASP A 192 -26.86 1.79 -8.54
CA ASP A 192 -25.86 2.70 -8.01
C ASP A 192 -25.46 2.27 -6.60
N ILE A 193 -24.15 2.09 -6.39
CA ILE A 193 -23.58 1.76 -5.09
C ILE A 193 -22.92 3.02 -4.54
N ALA A 194 -23.35 3.44 -3.36
CA ALA A 194 -22.72 4.56 -2.65
C ALA A 194 -21.50 4.07 -1.84
N VAL A 195 -20.39 4.79 -1.94
CA VAL A 195 -19.18 4.58 -1.15
C VAL A 195 -18.89 5.85 -0.37
N PHE A 196 -18.88 5.77 0.94
CA PHE A 196 -18.70 6.92 1.82
C PHE A 196 -17.24 7.04 2.25
N VAL A 197 -16.67 8.24 2.10
CA VAL A 197 -15.33 8.57 2.55
C VAL A 197 -15.43 9.18 3.95
N ASP A 198 -14.61 8.66 4.87
CA ASP A 198 -14.36 9.26 6.16
C ASP A 198 -13.20 10.25 6.06
N TYR A 199 -13.43 11.47 6.52
CA TYR A 199 -12.46 12.56 6.48
C TYR A 199 -12.15 13.09 7.88
N ILE A 200 -10.89 13.27 8.16
CA ILE A 200 -10.43 14.02 9.33
C ILE A 200 -9.89 15.38 8.90
N ASP A 201 -10.05 16.36 9.79
CA ASP A 201 -9.57 17.72 9.58
C ASP A 201 -8.03 17.79 9.58
N GLY A 202 -7.47 18.57 8.68
CA GLY A 202 -6.05 18.78 8.54
C GLY A 202 -5.33 17.76 7.62
N GLU A 203 -4.03 17.94 7.53
CA GLU A 203 -3.15 17.07 6.75
C GLU A 203 -2.52 16.00 7.64
N TRP A 204 -2.62 14.74 7.22
CA TRP A 204 -2.15 13.57 7.95
C TRP A 204 -1.42 12.60 7.03
N ALA A 205 -0.31 12.04 7.51
CA ALA A 205 0.30 10.86 6.93
C ALA A 205 -0.47 9.62 7.39
N ILE A 206 -1.16 8.97 6.46
CA ILE A 206 -1.85 7.69 6.71
C ILE A 206 -0.81 6.59 6.51
N VAL A 207 -0.50 5.85 7.57
CA VAL A 207 0.61 4.90 7.59
C VAL A 207 0.13 3.49 7.96
N ASP A 208 0.63 2.48 7.27
CA ASP A 208 0.34 1.07 7.50
C ASP A 208 1.61 0.19 7.62
N ASN A 209 2.79 0.79 7.49
CA ASN A 209 4.07 0.11 7.61
C ASN A 209 5.12 0.96 8.33
N PHE A 210 6.16 0.30 8.82
CA PHE A 210 7.19 0.94 9.65
C PHE A 210 8.03 1.99 8.91
N SER A 211 8.28 1.81 7.61
CA SER A 211 9.06 2.77 6.82
C SER A 211 8.34 4.10 6.66
N GLU A 212 7.05 4.07 6.37
CA GLU A 212 6.20 5.26 6.27
C GLU A 212 6.05 5.94 7.64
N LEU A 213 5.78 5.16 8.69
CA LEU A 213 5.69 5.66 10.06
C LEU A 213 6.96 6.43 10.47
N ARG A 214 8.13 5.83 10.26
CA ARG A 214 9.41 6.44 10.58
C ARG A 214 9.67 7.72 9.79
N SER A 215 9.30 7.73 8.51
CA SER A 215 9.42 8.90 7.64
C SER A 215 8.55 10.05 8.10
N ALA A 216 7.27 9.79 8.40
CA ALA A 216 6.32 10.79 8.85
C ALA A 216 6.70 11.40 10.23
N ILE A 217 7.10 10.54 11.19
CA ILE A 217 7.60 11.01 12.50
C ILE A 217 8.84 11.89 12.32
N SER A 218 9.79 11.47 11.46
CA SER A 218 11.03 12.21 11.20
C SER A 218 10.76 13.56 10.55
N ALA A 219 9.75 13.67 9.71
CA ALA A 219 9.29 14.91 9.10
C ALA A 219 8.49 15.80 10.10
N GLY A 220 8.05 15.23 11.22
CA GLY A 220 7.19 15.90 12.20
C GLY A 220 5.77 16.12 11.72
N GLU A 221 5.30 15.23 10.82
CA GLU A 221 3.93 15.24 10.29
C GLU A 221 2.94 14.70 11.33
N ASN A 222 1.66 15.01 11.14
CA ASN A 222 0.61 14.31 11.84
C ASN A 222 0.51 12.89 11.30
N VAL A 223 0.47 11.91 12.18
CA VAL A 223 0.44 10.48 11.85
C VAL A 223 -0.90 9.88 12.22
N TYR A 224 -1.51 9.15 11.30
CA TYR A 224 -2.71 8.34 11.52
C TYR A 224 -2.43 6.89 11.16
N LEU A 225 -2.54 5.97 12.12
CA LEU A 225 -2.35 4.55 11.86
C LEU A 225 -3.59 3.97 11.14
N ALA A 226 -3.35 3.33 9.99
CA ALA A 226 -4.38 2.62 9.23
C ALA A 226 -4.52 1.15 9.65
N SER A 227 -3.50 0.60 10.32
CA SER A 227 -3.46 -0.78 10.81
C SER A 227 -2.41 -0.93 11.92
N ASP A 228 -2.37 -2.12 12.53
CA ASP A 228 -1.22 -2.53 13.35
C ASP A 228 0.07 -2.53 12.52
N ILE A 229 1.15 -1.99 13.07
CA ILE A 229 2.47 -1.98 12.44
C ILE A 229 3.43 -2.88 13.21
N ASP A 230 3.88 -3.96 12.58
CA ASP A 230 4.95 -4.81 13.12
C ASP A 230 6.30 -4.35 12.54
N CYS A 231 7.20 -3.89 13.43
CA CYS A 231 8.50 -3.37 13.05
C CYS A 231 9.58 -4.47 12.90
N GLY A 232 9.24 -5.74 13.14
CA GLY A 232 10.14 -6.87 12.87
C GLY A 232 11.46 -6.87 13.67
N GLY A 233 11.52 -6.17 14.80
CA GLY A 233 12.74 -6.02 15.60
C GLY A 233 13.70 -4.92 15.11
N GLU A 234 13.28 -4.13 14.12
CA GLU A 234 14.09 -3.02 13.63
C GLU A 234 14.29 -1.93 14.68
N ASN A 235 15.39 -1.16 14.51
CA ASN A 235 15.68 -0.05 15.39
C ASN A 235 14.75 1.13 15.07
N TRP A 236 14.06 1.62 16.09
CA TRP A 236 13.18 2.78 16.01
C TRP A 236 13.93 4.05 15.55
N SER A 237 15.16 4.24 15.99
CA SER A 237 16.13 5.30 15.65
C SER A 237 15.56 6.72 15.43
N VAL A 238 14.44 7.03 16.05
CA VAL A 238 13.82 8.35 15.96
C VAL A 238 14.33 9.19 17.12
N ALA A 239 15.58 9.65 17.04
CA ALA A 239 16.15 10.59 18.01
C ALA A 239 15.59 12.01 17.84
N ILE A 240 14.33 12.16 17.41
CA ILE A 240 13.76 13.42 17.00
C ILE A 240 12.82 13.96 18.06
N ALA A 241 12.85 15.26 18.22
CA ALA A 241 11.82 16.02 18.88
C ALA A 241 10.54 16.00 18.03
N TYR A 242 9.55 15.20 18.44
CA TYR A 242 8.30 15.08 17.70
C TYR A 242 7.38 16.25 18.03
N LYS A 243 6.80 16.86 16.99
CA LYS A 243 5.92 18.03 17.09
C LYS A 243 4.52 17.83 16.51
N GLY A 244 4.27 16.70 15.86
CA GLY A 244 2.98 16.39 15.25
C GLY A 244 1.98 15.77 16.23
N ILE A 245 0.83 15.40 15.70
CA ILE A 245 -0.18 14.59 16.39
C ILE A 245 -0.02 13.15 15.92
N PHE A 246 0.12 12.22 16.86
CA PHE A 246 0.15 10.79 16.59
C PHE A 246 -1.20 10.17 17.01
N GLU A 247 -2.03 9.88 16.04
CA GLU A 247 -3.30 9.17 16.24
C GLU A 247 -3.13 7.68 15.91
N GLY A 248 -3.17 6.85 16.94
CA GLY A 248 -3.05 5.40 16.78
C GLY A 248 -4.33 4.72 16.33
N ASN A 249 -5.46 5.40 16.38
CA ASN A 249 -6.76 4.86 15.99
C ASN A 249 -7.09 3.49 16.64
N GLY A 250 -6.53 3.23 17.82
CA GLY A 250 -6.67 1.97 18.55
C GLY A 250 -5.73 0.85 18.09
N PHE A 251 -4.92 1.08 17.06
CA PHE A 251 -3.90 0.13 16.58
C PHE A 251 -2.62 0.16 17.41
N ALA A 252 -1.78 -0.84 17.16
CA ALA A 252 -0.51 -1.01 17.87
C ALA A 252 0.70 -0.89 16.95
N VAL A 253 1.79 -0.32 17.50
CA VAL A 253 3.13 -0.39 16.92
C VAL A 253 3.92 -1.44 17.72
N LYS A 254 4.44 -2.47 17.03
CA LYS A 254 4.90 -3.71 17.67
C LYS A 254 6.36 -4.02 17.32
N ASN A 255 7.04 -4.70 18.27
CA ASN A 255 8.30 -5.39 18.03
C ASN A 255 9.40 -4.49 17.46
N PHE A 256 9.69 -3.39 18.12
CA PHE A 256 10.80 -2.51 17.76
C PHE A 256 11.80 -2.35 18.90
N LYS A 257 13.01 -1.94 18.53
CA LYS A 257 14.13 -1.72 19.44
C LYS A 257 14.44 -0.25 19.54
N VAL A 258 14.72 0.23 20.74
CA VAL A 258 15.22 1.59 21.00
C VAL A 258 16.59 1.49 21.67
N GLU A 259 17.60 2.03 21.04
CA GLU A 259 18.94 2.03 21.59
C GLU A 259 19.25 3.30 22.38
N GLN A 260 20.08 3.15 23.38
CA GLN A 260 20.61 4.25 24.19
C GLN A 260 21.08 5.42 23.32
N SER A 261 20.70 6.61 23.74
CA SER A 261 21.13 7.88 23.17
C SER A 261 21.65 8.83 24.27
N GLY A 262 21.93 10.06 23.92
CA GLY A 262 22.45 11.08 24.86
C GLY A 262 23.96 11.06 24.98
N THR A 263 24.47 11.69 26.03
CA THR A 263 25.91 11.76 26.31
C THR A 263 26.32 10.72 27.33
N LEU A 264 27.64 10.40 27.44
CA LEU A 264 28.15 9.50 28.48
C LEU A 264 27.80 9.97 29.91
N MET A 265 27.61 11.27 30.09
CA MET A 265 27.23 11.87 31.39
C MET A 265 25.72 11.79 31.65
N ASN A 266 24.92 11.81 30.60
CA ASN A 266 23.45 11.80 30.65
C ASN A 266 22.88 10.85 29.60
N PRO A 267 23.07 9.53 29.74
CA PRO A 267 22.50 8.55 28.84
C PRO A 267 20.99 8.51 28.98
N SER A 268 20.30 8.28 27.87
CA SER A 268 18.84 8.16 27.84
C SER A 268 18.38 7.01 26.95
N CYS A 269 17.22 6.45 27.29
CA CYS A 269 16.56 5.42 26.49
C CYS A 269 15.05 5.59 26.60
N THR A 270 14.43 6.08 25.55
CA THR A 270 13.00 6.39 25.46
C THR A 270 12.55 6.30 24.00
N ILE A 271 11.27 6.03 23.73
CA ILE A 271 10.75 5.93 22.36
C ILE A 271 10.92 7.26 21.61
N PHE A 272 10.60 8.39 22.24
CA PHE A 272 10.83 9.73 21.70
C PHE A 272 11.92 10.47 22.50
N SER A 273 12.79 11.22 21.83
CA SER A 273 13.77 12.04 22.53
C SER A 273 13.12 13.23 23.22
N SER A 274 12.16 13.88 22.60
CA SER A 274 11.27 14.87 23.20
C SER A 274 9.94 14.96 22.48
N LEU A 275 8.94 15.44 23.20
CA LEU A 275 7.65 15.83 22.66
C LEU A 275 7.53 17.35 22.76
N GLU A 276 7.42 18.01 21.61
CA GLU A 276 7.40 19.48 21.53
C GLU A 276 6.04 20.07 21.88
N SER A 277 5.99 21.37 22.09
CA SER A 277 4.75 22.08 22.42
C SER A 277 3.69 21.92 21.33
N GLY A 278 2.51 21.48 21.74
CA GLY A 278 1.38 21.20 20.85
C GLY A 278 1.38 19.81 20.24
N SER A 279 2.41 18.99 20.52
CA SER A 279 2.37 17.57 20.10
C SER A 279 1.35 16.78 20.94
N GLU A 280 0.78 15.77 20.31
CA GLU A 280 -0.15 14.87 20.96
C GLU A 280 0.15 13.42 20.54
N ILE A 281 0.18 12.50 21.52
CA ILE A 281 0.23 11.04 21.26
C ILE A 281 -1.05 10.45 21.84
N ARG A 282 -1.84 9.79 21.01
CA ARG A 282 -3.14 9.29 21.47
C ARG A 282 -3.59 8.00 20.82
N ASN A 283 -4.42 7.25 21.54
CA ASN A 283 -5.10 6.04 21.08
C ASN A 283 -4.16 5.00 20.46
N VAL A 284 -2.98 4.75 21.05
CA VAL A 284 -1.96 3.84 20.51
C VAL A 284 -1.39 2.94 21.60
N SER A 285 -1.07 1.70 21.22
CA SER A 285 -0.30 0.77 22.04
C SER A 285 1.06 0.50 21.43
N PHE A 286 2.14 0.68 22.20
CA PHE A 286 3.48 0.25 21.85
C PHE A 286 3.75 -1.07 22.54
N THR A 287 3.94 -2.18 21.80
CA THR A 287 4.04 -3.52 22.37
C THR A 287 5.29 -4.27 21.87
N GLY A 288 5.86 -5.13 22.71
CA GLY A 288 7.10 -5.83 22.37
C GLY A 288 8.27 -4.87 22.19
N VAL A 289 8.25 -3.75 22.90
CA VAL A 289 9.31 -2.73 22.85
C VAL A 289 10.54 -3.27 23.57
N THR A 290 11.70 -3.20 22.91
CA THR A 290 12.98 -3.52 23.54
C THR A 290 13.81 -2.26 23.72
N LEU A 291 13.86 -1.73 24.92
CA LEU A 291 14.74 -0.64 25.30
C LEU A 291 16.13 -1.18 25.61
N VAL A 292 17.19 -0.61 25.05
CA VAL A 292 18.56 -1.08 25.25
C VAL A 292 19.41 0.05 25.82
N LEU A 293 19.76 -0.10 27.09
CA LEU A 293 20.58 0.84 27.85
C LEU A 293 21.87 0.12 28.33
N ASN A 294 22.69 -0.27 27.38
CA ASN A 294 23.97 -0.92 27.63
C ASN A 294 25.12 0.10 27.57
N ASN A 295 26.29 -0.27 28.13
CA ASN A 295 27.49 0.60 28.19
C ASN A 295 27.31 1.87 29.00
N VAL A 296 26.45 1.86 30.01
CA VAL A 296 26.42 2.94 31.01
C VAL A 296 27.67 2.86 31.89
N ASN A 297 28.47 3.90 31.90
CA ASN A 297 29.58 4.01 32.81
C ASN A 297 29.14 4.77 34.07
N GLU A 298 28.79 4.04 35.12
CA GLU A 298 28.28 4.60 36.38
C GLU A 298 29.26 5.57 37.06
N SER A 299 30.56 5.46 36.78
CA SER A 299 31.56 6.38 37.36
C SER A 299 31.48 7.80 36.80
N ILE A 300 30.91 7.98 35.62
CA ILE A 300 30.80 9.27 34.94
C ILE A 300 29.35 9.70 34.66
N ALA A 301 28.42 8.78 34.67
CA ALA A 301 27.00 9.08 34.46
C ALA A 301 26.46 9.91 35.64
N LYS A 302 26.00 11.12 35.35
CA LYS A 302 25.38 12.01 36.35
C LYS A 302 23.89 11.81 36.48
N ALA A 303 23.24 11.48 35.38
CA ALA A 303 21.83 11.17 35.33
C ALA A 303 21.56 10.14 34.21
N VAL A 304 20.81 9.10 34.55
CA VAL A 304 20.32 8.09 33.62
C VAL A 304 18.84 8.35 33.40
N LYS A 305 18.48 8.74 32.18
CA LYS A 305 17.10 9.18 31.86
C LYS A 305 16.38 8.11 31.07
N VAL A 306 15.53 7.35 31.75
CA VAL A 306 14.70 6.30 31.15
C VAL A 306 13.25 6.52 31.51
N ALA A 307 12.40 6.53 30.53
CA ALA A 307 10.95 6.54 30.69
C ALA A 307 10.32 5.73 29.55
N ALA A 308 9.07 5.33 29.72
CA ALA A 308 8.42 4.45 28.77
C ALA A 308 8.24 5.06 27.39
N LEU A 309 7.90 6.34 27.31
CA LEU A 309 7.55 6.98 26.02
C LEU A 309 8.53 8.07 25.61
N ALA A 310 8.76 9.09 26.43
CA ALA A 310 9.61 10.20 26.04
C ALA A 310 10.60 10.65 27.14
N LYS A 311 11.75 11.19 26.73
CA LYS A 311 12.70 11.77 27.68
C LYS A 311 12.17 13.10 28.22
N ASP A 312 11.76 14.01 27.34
CA ASP A 312 11.27 15.34 27.69
C ASP A 312 9.89 15.59 27.07
N ALA A 313 9.01 16.30 27.76
CA ALA A 313 7.77 16.81 27.22
C ALA A 313 7.58 18.28 27.54
N ASN A 314 7.35 19.09 26.52
CA ASN A 314 7.21 20.52 26.60
C ASN A 314 5.83 20.96 26.10
N GLY A 315 4.81 20.85 26.97
CA GLY A 315 3.43 21.20 26.58
C GLY A 315 2.77 20.18 25.64
N ALA A 316 3.22 18.94 25.71
CA ALA A 316 2.67 17.83 24.97
C ALA A 316 1.50 17.20 25.70
N LYS A 317 0.65 16.49 24.96
CA LYS A 317 -0.49 15.75 25.49
C LYS A 317 -0.39 14.27 25.16
N ILE A 318 -0.67 13.43 26.15
CA ILE A 318 -0.69 11.97 26.01
C ILE A 318 -2.05 11.45 26.50
N THR A 319 -2.77 10.71 25.65
CA THR A 319 -4.11 10.24 25.98
C THR A 319 -4.33 8.83 25.46
N LYS A 320 -4.73 7.89 26.33
CA LYS A 320 -4.99 6.49 25.99
C LYS A 320 -3.81 5.84 25.27
N VAL A 321 -2.65 5.88 25.92
CA VAL A 321 -1.39 5.30 25.41
C VAL A 321 -0.91 4.22 26.36
N SER A 322 -0.48 3.10 25.81
CA SER A 322 0.13 2.02 26.58
C SER A 322 1.50 1.62 26.00
N VAL A 323 2.43 1.24 26.88
CA VAL A 323 3.77 0.78 26.50
C VAL A 323 4.09 -0.52 27.23
N PHE A 324 4.34 -1.58 26.48
CA PHE A 324 4.69 -2.90 27.01
C PHE A 324 6.01 -3.39 26.40
N GLY A 325 6.96 -3.79 27.25
CA GLY A 325 8.25 -4.18 26.72
C GLY A 325 9.26 -4.65 27.74
N THR A 326 10.53 -4.64 27.34
CA THR A 326 11.68 -5.05 28.14
C THR A 326 12.78 -4.01 28.05
N LEU A 327 13.38 -3.67 29.18
CA LEU A 327 14.61 -2.89 29.25
C LEU A 327 15.79 -3.84 29.48
N ILE A 328 16.70 -3.91 28.54
CA ILE A 328 17.98 -4.62 28.65
C ILE A 328 19.06 -3.61 29.06
N THR A 329 19.70 -3.84 30.22
CA THR A 329 20.66 -2.86 30.75
C THR A 329 21.79 -3.46 31.59
N ASN A 330 22.96 -2.83 31.57
CA ASN A 330 24.05 -3.04 32.53
C ASN A 330 24.01 -2.06 33.72
N TYR A 331 23.08 -1.10 33.72
CA TYR A 331 22.95 -0.12 34.80
C TYR A 331 22.36 -0.76 36.06
N THR A 332 23.01 -0.55 37.21
CA THR A 332 22.61 -1.17 38.46
C THR A 332 21.79 -0.25 39.37
N GLY A 333 21.76 1.04 39.06
CA GLY A 333 21.03 2.03 39.83
C GLY A 333 19.50 1.97 39.68
N GLU A 334 18.82 2.84 40.37
CA GLU A 334 17.35 2.94 40.34
C GLU A 334 16.89 3.68 39.07
N LEU A 335 15.76 3.25 38.54
CA LEU A 335 15.09 3.80 37.36
C LEU A 335 13.67 4.26 37.74
N PRO A 336 13.54 5.34 38.55
CA PRO A 336 12.26 5.70 39.16
C PRO A 336 11.18 6.16 38.19
N LYS A 337 11.55 6.48 36.94
CA LYS A 337 10.64 6.95 35.89
C LYS A 337 10.41 5.92 34.77
N LEU A 338 10.90 4.69 34.92
CA LEU A 338 10.85 3.66 33.87
C LEU A 338 9.44 3.46 33.31
N GLU A 339 8.44 3.39 34.17
CA GLU A 339 7.04 3.21 33.79
C GLU A 339 6.27 4.53 33.66
N SER A 340 6.94 5.68 33.82
CA SER A 340 6.33 6.97 33.58
C SER A 340 6.26 7.27 32.09
N ALA A 341 5.26 8.04 31.66
CA ALA A 341 5.14 8.48 30.27
C ALA A 341 6.38 9.29 29.86
N VAL A 342 6.84 10.17 30.73
CA VAL A 342 7.93 11.12 30.44
C VAL A 342 8.90 11.18 31.63
N TYR A 343 10.19 11.36 31.34
CA TYR A 343 11.20 11.55 32.36
C TYR A 343 11.22 12.97 32.93
N GLU A 344 11.25 14.00 32.08
CA GLU A 344 11.19 15.42 32.44
C GLU A 344 9.89 16.06 31.96
N GLU A 345 9.10 16.54 32.89
CA GLU A 345 7.79 17.14 32.66
C GLU A 345 7.87 18.66 32.92
N ASN A 346 7.17 19.45 32.13
CA ASN A 346 6.92 20.83 32.45
C ASN A 346 5.50 21.05 32.97
N SER A 347 5.17 22.26 33.41
CA SER A 347 3.86 22.59 34.01
C SER A 347 2.67 22.51 33.05
N THR A 348 2.90 22.37 31.75
CA THR A 348 1.87 22.30 30.70
C THR A 348 1.73 20.91 30.09
N PHE A 349 2.50 19.93 30.57
CA PHE A 349 2.38 18.54 30.16
C PHE A 349 1.10 17.91 30.75
N GLU A 350 0.37 17.20 29.93
CA GLU A 350 -0.83 16.47 30.34
C GLU A 350 -0.75 15.01 29.90
N ALA A 351 -1.04 14.09 30.83
CA ALA A 351 -1.19 12.67 30.53
C ALA A 351 -2.48 12.13 31.17
N SER A 352 -3.27 11.44 30.38
CA SER A 352 -4.48 10.74 30.84
C SER A 352 -4.56 9.34 30.21
N ASP A 353 -5.02 8.36 30.99
CA ASP A 353 -5.14 6.96 30.56
C ASP A 353 -3.80 6.39 30.00
N PHE A 354 -2.69 6.75 30.61
CA PHE A 354 -1.38 6.19 30.30
C PHE A 354 -1.09 4.99 31.19
N SER A 355 -0.54 3.93 30.58
CA SER A 355 -0.03 2.76 31.30
C SER A 355 1.28 2.26 30.70
N ALA A 356 2.17 1.76 31.53
CA ALA A 356 3.37 1.08 31.09
C ALA A 356 3.66 -0.14 31.96
N ASP A 357 4.20 -1.19 31.35
CA ASP A 357 4.71 -2.40 31.99
C ASP A 357 6.01 -2.78 31.28
N ILE A 358 7.14 -2.52 31.93
CA ILE A 358 8.48 -2.72 31.36
C ILE A 358 9.30 -3.61 32.27
N THR A 359 9.50 -4.85 31.87
CA THR A 359 10.37 -5.79 32.56
C THR A 359 11.85 -5.40 32.42
N VAL A 360 12.62 -5.46 33.52
CA VAL A 360 14.05 -5.13 33.50
C VAL A 360 14.89 -6.41 33.43
N GLU A 361 15.67 -6.54 32.37
CA GLU A 361 16.67 -7.59 32.20
C GLU A 361 18.06 -6.99 32.41
N ARG A 362 18.74 -7.41 33.46
CA ARG A 362 20.11 -6.94 33.77
C ARG A 362 21.12 -7.94 33.19
N GLY A 363 21.88 -7.51 32.18
CA GLY A 363 23.01 -8.27 31.64
C GLY A 363 24.12 -8.41 32.66
N GLN A 364 24.83 -9.52 32.62
CA GLN A 364 26.04 -9.74 33.42
C GLN A 364 27.19 -8.89 32.88
#